data_2655450276cf388e712f0a6d86d7dc54
#
_entry.id   2655450276cf388e712f0a6d86d7dc54
#
_cell.length_a   1.000
_cell.length_b   1.000
_cell.length_c   1.000
_cell.angle_alpha   90.00
_cell.angle_beta   90.00
_cell.angle_gamma   90.00
#
_symmetry.space_group_name_H-M   'P 1'
#
loop_
_entity.id
_entity.type
_entity.pdbx_description
1 polymer ?
#
loop_
_entity_poly.entity_id
_entity_poly.type
_entity_poly.pdbx_seq_one_letter_code
_entity_poly.pdbx_strand_id
1 'polypeptide(L)'
;MDNDRVKHSISVARRMVEIGKSYNLSNKELEELFVLGLNHDIGYEFCDGRDHNVVGGNILKRSNYKYWREVYYHGVVQEEYSSLYLKILNTADMQVDKYGNVVGFEERLKDIKSRHGEDSVVYKRCVLLIEFITSEV
;
A
#
# COMPACT_ATOMS: atom_id res chain seq x y z
N MET A 1 12.22 9.88 -5.60
CA MET A 1 11.04 9.29 -6.28
C MET A 1 10.50 10.26 -7.30
N ASP A 2 9.92 9.76 -8.39
CA ASP A 2 9.29 10.64 -9.35
C ASP A 2 8.01 11.29 -8.81
N ASN A 3 7.52 12.31 -9.50
CA ASN A 3 6.34 13.07 -9.03
C ASN A 3 5.08 12.22 -8.93
N ASP A 4 4.90 11.24 -9.81
CA ASP A 4 3.73 10.37 -9.78
C ASP A 4 3.73 9.48 -8.54
N ARG A 5 4.88 8.95 -8.15
CA ARG A 5 5.00 8.15 -6.92
C ARG A 5 4.76 8.97 -5.67
N VAL A 6 5.25 10.20 -5.65
CA VAL A 6 5.00 11.12 -4.53
C VAL A 6 3.49 11.38 -4.41
N LYS A 7 2.82 11.68 -5.52
CA LYS A 7 1.37 11.90 -5.54
C LYS A 7 0.61 10.65 -5.09
N HIS A 8 1.02 9.47 -5.56
CA HIS A 8 0.42 8.21 -5.14
C HIS A 8 0.56 8.02 -3.63
N SER A 9 1.76 8.20 -3.09
CA SER A 9 2.00 8.02 -1.65
C SER A 9 1.22 9.00 -0.79
N ILE A 10 1.11 10.26 -1.20
CA ILE A 10 0.31 11.25 -0.48
C ILE A 10 -1.17 10.86 -0.48
N SER A 11 -1.70 10.44 -1.62
CA SER A 11 -3.10 10.03 -1.74
C SER A 11 -3.39 8.75 -0.95
N VAL A 12 -2.47 7.79 -0.94
CA VAL A 12 -2.58 6.59 -0.10
C VAL A 12 -2.62 7.00 1.37
N ALA A 13 -1.72 7.89 1.81
CA ALA A 13 -1.70 8.37 3.19
C ALA A 13 -3.03 9.01 3.59
N ARG A 14 -3.58 9.87 2.74
CA ARG A 14 -4.88 10.51 2.98
C ARG A 14 -6.01 9.50 3.03
N ARG A 15 -6.01 8.52 2.12
CA ARG A 15 -7.03 7.47 2.09
C ARG A 15 -6.97 6.60 3.34
N MET A 16 -5.77 6.29 3.83
CA MET A 16 -5.58 5.55 5.07
C MET A 16 -6.21 6.29 6.27
N VAL A 17 -6.06 7.61 6.32
CA VAL A 17 -6.68 8.42 7.39
C VAL A 17 -8.21 8.34 7.30
N GLU A 18 -8.78 8.44 6.10
CA GLU A 18 -10.24 8.32 5.92
C GLU A 18 -10.75 6.97 6.40
N ILE A 19 -10.06 5.88 6.01
CA ILE A 19 -10.42 4.52 6.44
C ILE A 19 -10.26 4.40 7.96
N GLY A 20 -9.16 4.93 8.51
CA GLY A 20 -8.92 4.91 9.95
C GLY A 20 -10.01 5.61 10.75
N LYS A 21 -10.56 6.71 10.24
CA LYS A 21 -11.70 7.39 10.86
C LYS A 21 -12.92 6.48 10.96
N SER A 22 -13.15 5.64 9.96
CA SER A 22 -14.26 4.68 9.98
C SER A 22 -14.10 3.61 11.06
N TYR A 23 -12.86 3.37 11.50
CA TYR A 23 -12.57 2.45 12.62
C TYR A 23 -12.51 3.18 13.96
N ASN A 24 -12.85 4.47 14.02
CA ASN A 24 -12.80 5.30 15.23
C ASN A 24 -11.41 5.37 15.87
N LEU A 25 -10.37 5.42 15.05
CA LEU A 25 -9.01 5.53 15.55
C LEU A 25 -8.74 6.94 16.13
N SER A 26 -7.83 7.00 17.09
CA SER A 26 -7.43 8.26 17.74
C SER A 26 -6.66 9.16 16.77
N ASN A 27 -6.55 10.45 17.13
CA ASN A 27 -5.76 11.40 16.34
C ASN A 27 -4.30 10.94 16.21
N LYS A 28 -3.73 10.37 17.26
CA LYS A 28 -2.37 9.82 17.21
C LYS A 28 -2.26 8.68 16.21
N GLU A 29 -3.22 7.76 16.23
CA GLU A 29 -3.25 6.63 15.30
C GLU A 29 -3.45 7.11 13.86
N LEU A 30 -4.28 8.13 13.64
CA LEU A 30 -4.46 8.70 12.30
C LEU A 30 -3.17 9.34 11.78
N GLU A 31 -2.39 10.01 12.64
CA GLU A 31 -1.08 10.54 12.28
C GLU A 31 -0.11 9.41 11.92
N GLU A 32 -0.12 8.33 12.69
CA GLU A 32 0.70 7.15 12.41
C GLU A 32 0.36 6.54 11.05
N LEU A 33 -0.93 6.44 10.72
CA LEU A 33 -1.38 5.95 9.41
C LEU A 33 -0.89 6.86 8.28
N PHE A 34 -0.97 8.17 8.47
CA PHE A 34 -0.52 9.12 7.46
C PHE A 34 0.98 8.96 7.17
N VAL A 35 1.79 8.90 8.21
CA VAL A 35 3.24 8.69 8.06
C VAL A 35 3.53 7.34 7.38
N LEU A 36 2.82 6.29 7.78
CA LEU A 36 2.98 4.97 7.17
C LEU A 36 2.67 5.02 5.67
N GLY A 37 1.57 5.65 5.29
CA GLY A 37 1.21 5.80 3.87
C GLY A 37 2.25 6.56 3.07
N LEU A 38 2.82 7.64 3.64
CA LEU A 38 3.88 8.40 2.98
C LEU A 38 5.13 7.56 2.71
N ASN A 39 5.42 6.61 3.57
CA ASN A 39 6.64 5.80 3.51
C ASN A 39 6.47 4.43 2.84
N HIS A 40 5.24 4.03 2.50
CA HIS A 40 5.01 2.63 2.09
C HIS A 40 5.78 2.23 0.82
N ASP A 41 6.03 3.16 -0.08
CA ASP A 41 6.73 2.91 -1.34
C ASP A 41 8.18 3.40 -1.34
N ILE A 42 8.77 3.66 -0.18
CA ILE A 42 10.15 4.17 -0.09
C ILE A 42 11.16 3.25 -0.77
N GLY A 43 10.86 1.96 -0.89
CA GLY A 43 11.72 1.00 -1.56
C GLY A 43 12.04 1.37 -3.02
N TYR A 44 11.16 2.09 -3.69
CA TYR A 44 11.40 2.53 -5.07
C TYR A 44 12.57 3.50 -5.22
N GLU A 45 13.03 4.13 -4.14
CA GLU A 45 14.23 4.97 -4.16
C GLU A 45 15.52 4.13 -4.31
N PHE A 46 15.45 2.84 -4.02
CA PHE A 46 16.62 1.99 -3.85
C PHE A 46 16.62 0.75 -4.74
N CYS A 47 15.58 0.55 -5.56
CA CYS A 47 15.47 -0.59 -6.45
C CYS A 47 14.59 -0.25 -7.66
N ASP A 48 14.51 -1.19 -8.62
CA ASP A 48 13.76 -1.01 -9.88
C ASP A 48 12.25 -1.27 -9.77
N GLY A 49 11.75 -1.44 -8.56
CA GLY A 49 10.33 -1.72 -8.29
C GLY A 49 10.05 -3.16 -7.91
N ARG A 50 10.89 -4.12 -8.29
CA ARG A 50 10.75 -5.50 -7.82
C ARG A 50 11.14 -5.56 -6.36
N ASP A 51 10.32 -6.24 -5.58
CA ASP A 51 10.53 -6.39 -4.14
C ASP A 51 10.67 -5.05 -3.40
N HIS A 52 10.07 -3.98 -3.92
CA HIS A 52 10.12 -2.65 -3.29
C HIS A 52 9.61 -2.68 -1.85
N ASN A 53 8.65 -3.55 -1.56
CA ASN A 53 8.12 -3.74 -0.21
C ASN A 53 9.17 -4.31 0.74
N VAL A 54 9.92 -5.32 0.30
CA VAL A 54 10.99 -5.94 1.10
C VAL A 54 12.13 -4.94 1.30
N VAL A 55 12.56 -4.29 0.22
CA VAL A 55 13.63 -3.29 0.28
C VAL A 55 13.27 -2.13 1.21
N GLY A 56 12.06 -1.57 1.03
CA GLY A 56 11.58 -0.47 1.88
C GLY A 56 11.43 -0.88 3.34
N GLY A 57 10.85 -2.03 3.59
CA GLY A 57 10.69 -2.57 4.94
C GLY A 57 12.02 -2.75 5.65
N ASN A 58 13.03 -3.28 4.97
CA ASN A 58 14.36 -3.49 5.54
C ASN A 58 15.08 -2.17 5.85
N ILE A 59 14.93 -1.16 4.99
CA ILE A 59 15.49 0.16 5.23
C ILE A 59 14.87 0.78 6.48
N LEU A 60 13.55 0.73 6.61
CA LEU A 60 12.82 1.28 7.74
C LEU A 60 13.10 0.50 9.03
N LYS A 61 13.28 -0.81 8.93
CA LYS A 61 13.70 -1.64 10.07
C LYS A 61 15.05 -1.18 10.63
N ARG A 62 16.03 -0.95 9.75
CA ARG A 62 17.36 -0.46 10.14
C ARG A 62 17.30 0.93 10.75
N SER A 63 16.32 1.73 10.35
CA SER A 63 16.07 3.07 10.89
C SER A 63 15.23 3.06 12.17
N ASN A 64 14.89 1.88 12.69
CA ASN A 64 14.07 1.70 13.90
C ASN A 64 12.65 2.25 13.75
N TYR A 65 12.09 2.26 12.53
CA TYR A 65 10.71 2.68 12.32
C TYR A 65 9.75 1.62 12.87
N LYS A 66 8.83 2.04 13.72
CA LYS A 66 7.91 1.14 14.43
C LYS A 66 7.07 0.27 13.48
N TYR A 67 6.64 0.82 12.35
CA TYR A 67 5.72 0.15 11.41
C TYR A 67 6.44 -0.38 10.16
N TRP A 68 7.70 -0.79 10.28
CA TRP A 68 8.45 -1.34 9.15
C TRP A 68 7.84 -2.64 8.61
N ARG A 69 7.15 -3.41 9.46
CA ARG A 69 6.51 -4.67 9.04
C ARG A 69 5.38 -4.40 8.06
N GLU A 70 4.60 -3.36 8.30
CA GLU A 70 3.52 -2.97 7.40
C GLU A 70 4.06 -2.68 6.01
N VAL A 71 5.18 -1.99 5.90
CA VAL A 71 5.82 -1.72 4.61
C VAL A 71 6.37 -3.01 4.01
N TYR A 72 7.05 -3.83 4.80
CA TYR A 72 7.67 -5.09 4.35
C TYR A 72 6.63 -6.05 3.74
N TYR A 73 5.46 -6.15 4.36
CA TYR A 73 4.43 -7.11 3.97
C TYR A 73 3.34 -6.53 3.08
N HIS A 74 3.38 -5.23 2.76
CA HIS A 74 2.31 -4.66 1.95
C HIS A 74 2.34 -5.16 0.51
N GLY A 75 1.18 -5.21 -0.10
CA GLY A 75 1.04 -5.52 -1.52
C GLY A 75 1.01 -7.01 -1.87
N VAL A 76 1.14 -7.90 -0.89
CA VAL A 76 1.15 -9.35 -1.13
C VAL A 76 0.23 -10.07 -0.14
N VAL A 77 -0.37 -11.17 -0.58
CA VAL A 77 -1.12 -12.06 0.31
C VAL A 77 -0.12 -12.97 1.02
N GLN A 78 -0.15 -12.99 2.34
CA GLN A 78 0.75 -13.80 3.16
C GLN A 78 0.12 -14.05 4.54
N GLU A 79 0.59 -15.07 5.25
CA GLU A 79 0.07 -15.48 6.54
C GLU A 79 1.03 -15.25 7.70
N GLU A 80 2.21 -14.69 7.43
CA GLU A 80 3.27 -14.50 8.44
C GLU A 80 3.01 -13.33 9.38
N TYR A 81 2.33 -12.30 8.90
CA TYR A 81 2.06 -11.10 9.66
C TYR A 81 0.74 -10.47 9.27
N SER A 82 -0.02 -10.01 10.25
CA SER A 82 -1.24 -9.25 10.02
C SER A 82 -1.39 -8.15 11.06
N SER A 83 -2.00 -7.04 10.68
CA SER A 83 -2.35 -5.96 11.59
C SER A 83 -3.46 -5.12 10.96
N LEU A 84 -4.15 -4.35 11.78
CA LEU A 84 -5.15 -3.41 11.28
C LEU A 84 -4.50 -2.39 10.34
N TYR A 85 -3.31 -1.89 10.69
CA TYR A 85 -2.61 -0.90 9.85
C TYR A 85 -2.21 -1.49 8.50
N LEU A 86 -1.77 -2.75 8.45
CA LEU A 86 -1.47 -3.41 7.19
C LEU A 86 -2.73 -3.56 6.33
N LYS A 87 -3.84 -3.94 6.92
CA LYS A 87 -5.12 -4.05 6.23
C LYS A 87 -5.54 -2.70 5.64
N ILE A 88 -5.45 -1.64 6.42
CA ILE A 88 -5.78 -0.28 5.98
C ILE A 88 -4.85 0.15 4.84
N LEU A 89 -3.55 -0.11 4.97
CA LEU A 89 -2.56 0.22 3.94
C LEU A 89 -2.86 -0.51 2.62
N ASN A 90 -3.06 -1.81 2.67
CA ASN A 90 -3.36 -2.59 1.46
C ASN A 90 -4.66 -2.14 0.80
N THR A 91 -5.68 -1.85 1.59
CA THR A 91 -6.96 -1.36 1.08
C THR A 91 -6.78 -0.01 0.37
N ALA A 92 -6.13 0.93 1.03
CA ALA A 92 -5.90 2.26 0.47
C ALA A 92 -5.04 2.21 -0.80
N ASP A 93 -3.97 1.43 -0.78
CA ASP A 93 -3.06 1.29 -1.92
C ASP A 93 -3.79 0.77 -3.17
N MET A 94 -4.74 -0.15 -2.99
CA MET A 94 -5.53 -0.69 -4.08
C MET A 94 -6.68 0.24 -4.52
N GLN A 95 -6.88 1.35 -3.84
CA GLN A 95 -7.89 2.36 -4.18
C GLN A 95 -7.29 3.69 -4.67
N VAL A 96 -5.98 3.71 -4.94
CA VAL A 96 -5.27 4.89 -5.45
C VAL A 96 -4.47 4.47 -6.68
N ASP A 97 -4.67 5.17 -7.79
CA ASP A 97 -3.94 4.86 -9.03
C ASP A 97 -2.51 5.42 -8.99
N LYS A 98 -1.78 5.18 -10.06
CA LYS A 98 -0.38 5.61 -10.16
C LYS A 98 -0.21 7.13 -10.15
N TYR A 99 -1.26 7.88 -10.47
CA TYR A 99 -1.22 9.35 -10.52
C TYR A 99 -1.75 10.00 -9.25
N GLY A 100 -2.15 9.21 -8.26
CA GLY A 100 -2.68 9.71 -7.01
C GLY A 100 -4.18 9.96 -6.99
N ASN A 101 -4.91 9.45 -7.97
CA ASN A 101 -6.37 9.56 -7.99
C ASN A 101 -7.00 8.43 -7.17
N VAL A 102 -8.00 8.76 -6.36
CA VAL A 102 -8.78 7.75 -5.64
C VAL A 102 -9.75 7.09 -6.61
N VAL A 103 -9.68 5.78 -6.72
CA VAL A 103 -10.48 4.97 -7.66
C VAL A 103 -11.02 3.74 -6.95
N GLY A 104 -11.96 3.04 -7.56
CA GLY A 104 -12.41 1.75 -7.04
C GLY A 104 -11.42 0.63 -7.36
N PHE A 105 -11.61 -0.53 -6.72
CA PHE A 105 -10.78 -1.70 -6.97
C PHE A 105 -10.79 -2.12 -8.44
N GLU A 106 -11.94 -2.09 -9.09
CA GLU A 106 -12.05 -2.46 -10.50
C GLU A 106 -11.22 -1.55 -11.40
N GLU A 107 -11.29 -0.25 -11.18
CA GLU A 107 -10.53 0.72 -11.97
C GLU A 107 -9.03 0.60 -11.72
N ARG A 108 -8.65 0.33 -10.47
CA ARG A 108 -7.25 0.07 -10.12
C ARG A 108 -6.72 -1.15 -10.86
N LEU A 109 -7.51 -2.24 -10.91
CA LEU A 109 -7.14 -3.45 -11.65
C LEU A 109 -7.07 -3.22 -13.15
N LYS A 110 -7.97 -2.44 -13.72
CA LYS A 110 -7.92 -2.09 -15.15
C LYS A 110 -6.65 -1.33 -15.49
N ASP A 111 -6.25 -0.38 -14.64
CA ASP A 111 -5.04 0.39 -14.82
C ASP A 111 -3.79 -0.51 -14.77
N ILE A 112 -3.72 -1.38 -13.78
CA ILE A 112 -2.60 -2.32 -13.64
C ILE A 112 -2.54 -3.28 -14.84
N LYS A 113 -3.68 -3.82 -15.25
CA LYS A 113 -3.80 -4.70 -16.39
C LYS A 113 -3.32 -4.02 -17.69
N SER A 114 -3.69 -2.76 -17.89
CA SER A 114 -3.32 -2.02 -19.10
C SER A 114 -1.81 -1.72 -19.16
N ARG A 115 -1.17 -1.54 -18.00
CA ARG A 115 0.28 -1.23 -17.92
C ARG A 115 1.17 -2.48 -17.93
N HIS A 116 0.73 -3.56 -17.31
CA HIS A 116 1.55 -4.75 -17.07
C HIS A 116 1.08 -5.99 -17.84
N GLY A 117 -0.17 -6.01 -18.28
CA GLY A 117 -0.76 -7.15 -18.98
C GLY A 117 -1.48 -8.12 -18.07
N GLU A 118 -2.47 -8.81 -18.61
CA GLU A 118 -3.33 -9.78 -17.91
C GLU A 118 -2.53 -10.96 -17.33
N ASP A 119 -1.48 -11.36 -18.01
CA ASP A 119 -0.66 -12.51 -17.60
C ASP A 119 0.50 -12.12 -16.69
N SER A 120 0.65 -10.85 -16.36
CA SER A 120 1.76 -10.38 -15.52
C SER A 120 1.62 -10.87 -14.08
N VAL A 121 2.75 -11.06 -13.43
CA VAL A 121 2.80 -11.39 -11.99
C VAL A 121 2.19 -10.26 -11.16
N VAL A 122 2.44 -9.02 -11.54
CA VAL A 122 1.91 -7.82 -10.84
C VAL A 122 0.39 -7.84 -10.84
N TYR A 123 -0.23 -8.03 -12.01
CA TYR A 123 -1.69 -8.04 -12.13
C TYR A 123 -2.31 -9.18 -11.31
N LYS A 124 -1.77 -10.38 -11.43
CA LYS A 124 -2.27 -11.56 -10.69
C LYS A 124 -2.16 -11.38 -9.18
N ARG A 125 -1.06 -10.80 -8.70
CA ARG A 125 -0.89 -10.48 -7.27
C ARG A 125 -1.95 -9.50 -6.80
N CYS A 126 -2.23 -8.47 -7.59
CA CYS A 126 -3.23 -7.45 -7.23
C CYS A 126 -4.63 -8.03 -7.18
N VAL A 127 -4.98 -8.93 -8.11
CA VAL A 127 -6.28 -9.63 -8.08
C VAL A 127 -6.42 -10.43 -6.80
N LEU A 128 -5.40 -11.21 -6.44
CA LEU A 128 -5.41 -12.02 -5.22
C LEU A 128 -5.48 -11.14 -3.97
N LEU A 129 -4.77 -10.03 -3.96
CA LEU A 129 -4.77 -9.11 -2.82
C LEU A 129 -6.15 -8.50 -2.61
N ILE A 130 -6.80 -8.05 -3.68
CA ILE A 130 -8.14 -7.47 -3.60
C ILE A 130 -9.16 -8.52 -3.15
N GLU A 131 -9.07 -9.74 -3.64
CA GLU A 131 -9.91 -10.85 -3.18
C GLU A 131 -9.73 -11.10 -1.68
N PHE A 132 -8.48 -11.10 -1.21
CA PHE A 132 -8.16 -11.27 0.21
C PHE A 132 -8.75 -10.13 1.05
N ILE A 133 -8.58 -8.89 0.63
CA ILE A 133 -9.10 -7.70 1.34
C ILE A 133 -10.64 -7.76 1.42
N THR A 134 -11.30 -8.08 0.32
CA THR A 134 -12.77 -8.06 0.25
C THR A 134 -13.43 -9.27 0.88
N SER A 135 -12.72 -10.39 1.05
CA SER A 135 -13.23 -11.58 1.71
C SER A 135 -13.19 -11.48 3.24
N GLU A 136 -12.44 -10.54 3.78
CA GLU A 136 -12.40 -10.30 5.23
C GLU A 136 -13.61 -9.44 5.63
N VAL A 137 -14.59 -10.08 6.14
CA VAL A 137 -15.80 -9.42 6.63
C VAL A 137 -15.70 -9.19 8.14
#